data_f897fbb50aad661da4366d9f56609d8f
#
_entry.id   f897fbb50aad661da4366d9f56609d8f
#
_cell.length_a   1.000
_cell.length_b   1.000
_cell.length_c   1.000
_cell.angle_alpha   90.00
_cell.angle_beta   90.00
_cell.angle_gamma   90.00
#
_symmetry.space_group_name_H-M   'P 1'
#
loop_
_entity.id
_entity.type
_entity.pdbx_description
1 polymer ?
#
loop_
_entity_poly.entity_id
_entity_poly.type
_entity_poly.pdbx_seq_one_letter_code
_entity_poly.pdbx_strand_id
1 'polypeptide(L)'
;MCTPTDAMHRPRGRNARRPRGGVVACCMIAAALCAARAFAEPYGFGSTPTDDEFARFVSPLPDGRGLPAGSGSVLEGRSIYEQQCASCHGENLQGGTGDRLIGGRGTLVNDDPKKAPVKTVESYWPYATTLLDYVKRAMPLTAPGSLTNDEVYALTAYILFRASIVSEDTIMNRVTLPQVAMPNREGFVPDRRPDRFPRPSRTPHQTLAIAPAVK
;
A
#
# COMPACT_ATOMS: atom_id res chain seq x y z
N MET A 1 89.11 57.30 13.53
CA MET A 1 88.87 57.30 15.00
C MET A 1 87.72 56.36 15.25
N CYS A 2 88.08 55.25 15.82
CA CYS A 2 87.47 54.67 16.98
C CYS A 2 86.00 54.24 16.86
N THR A 3 85.52 53.16 17.09
CA THR A 3 85.78 51.88 17.80
C THR A 3 84.49 51.17 18.11
N PRO A 4 84.41 50.22 18.85
CA PRO A 4 84.29 48.86 18.41
C PRO A 4 82.93 48.18 18.80
N THR A 5 82.66 47.18 18.09
CA THR A 5 82.01 45.90 18.42
C THR A 5 81.35 45.77 19.77
N ASP A 6 80.09 45.40 19.72
CA ASP A 6 79.49 44.66 20.84
C ASP A 6 78.68 43.46 20.30
N ALA A 7 79.02 42.29 20.81
CA ALA A 7 78.55 41.04 20.38
C ALA A 7 77.20 40.72 21.09
N MET A 8 76.09 40.75 20.37
CA MET A 8 74.79 40.32 20.93
C MET A 8 74.63 38.84 20.91
N HIS A 9 74.59 38.30 22.11
CA HIS A 9 74.28 36.91 22.47
C HIS A 9 72.83 36.56 22.07
N ARG A 10 72.66 35.64 21.16
CA ARG A 10 71.31 35.10 20.80
C ARG A 10 70.93 33.99 21.78
N PRO A 11 69.73 34.08 22.41
CA PRO A 11 69.22 32.95 23.20
C PRO A 11 68.71 31.83 22.29
N ARG A 12 69.12 30.61 22.56
CA ARG A 12 68.61 29.38 21.91
C ARG A 12 67.15 29.19 22.23
N GLY A 13 66.30 29.26 21.19
CA GLY A 13 64.86 28.94 21.25
C GLY A 13 64.62 27.50 21.66
N ARG A 14 63.90 27.30 22.76
CA ARG A 14 63.38 25.98 23.16
C ARG A 14 62.30 25.54 22.18
N ASN A 15 62.54 24.51 21.42
CA ASN A 15 61.54 23.80 20.64
C ASN A 15 60.51 23.16 21.56
N ALA A 16 59.39 23.81 21.81
CA ALA A 16 58.25 23.23 22.46
C ALA A 16 57.62 22.17 21.51
N ARG A 17 57.84 20.92 21.76
CA ARG A 17 57.12 19.81 21.11
C ARG A 17 55.63 19.94 21.48
N ARG A 18 54.79 20.44 20.56
CA ARG A 18 53.32 20.39 20.73
C ARG A 18 52.85 18.93 20.80
N PRO A 19 52.03 18.60 21.78
CA PRO A 19 51.53 17.24 21.93
C PRO A 19 50.59 16.92 20.72
N ARG A 20 51.04 16.03 19.85
CA ARG A 20 50.25 15.53 18.70
C ARG A 20 49.01 14.72 19.09
N GLY A 21 48.84 14.39 20.37
CA GLY A 21 47.72 13.58 20.89
C GLY A 21 46.37 14.31 20.97
N GLY A 22 46.40 15.66 21.18
CA GLY A 22 45.17 16.43 21.37
C GLY A 22 44.34 16.59 20.08
N VAL A 23 45.00 16.68 18.93
CA VAL A 23 44.29 16.85 17.62
C VAL A 23 43.60 15.54 17.20
N VAL A 24 44.25 14.40 17.43
CA VAL A 24 43.66 13.10 17.10
C VAL A 24 42.45 12.79 17.99
N ALA A 25 42.52 13.11 19.29
CA ALA A 25 41.38 12.95 20.20
C ALA A 25 40.18 13.85 19.82
N CYS A 26 40.43 15.11 19.45
CA CYS A 26 39.38 16.02 18.99
C CYS A 26 38.72 15.54 17.69
N CYS A 27 39.49 15.02 16.73
CA CYS A 27 38.95 14.48 15.47
C CYS A 27 38.12 13.23 15.72
N MET A 28 38.50 12.34 16.64
CA MET A 28 37.74 11.14 16.99
C MET A 28 36.41 11.49 17.68
N ILE A 29 36.40 12.45 18.59
CA ILE A 29 35.17 12.91 19.25
C ILE A 29 34.23 13.61 18.24
N ALA A 30 34.75 14.43 17.33
CA ALA A 30 33.97 15.06 16.28
C ALA A 30 33.35 14.03 15.30
N ALA A 31 34.11 13.00 14.93
CA ALA A 31 33.61 11.91 14.09
C ALA A 31 32.51 11.09 14.79
N ALA A 32 32.63 10.82 16.09
CA ALA A 32 31.64 10.13 16.89
C ALA A 32 30.34 10.94 17.06
N LEU A 33 30.44 12.27 17.22
CA LEU A 33 29.28 13.17 17.29
C LEU A 33 28.58 13.33 15.92
N CYS A 34 29.32 13.29 14.81
CA CYS A 34 28.73 13.27 13.47
C CYS A 34 28.02 11.94 13.17
N ALA A 35 28.58 10.80 13.61
CA ALA A 35 27.97 9.50 13.43
C ALA A 35 26.67 9.36 14.23
N ALA A 36 26.57 9.91 15.44
CA ALA A 36 25.36 9.87 16.26
C ALA A 36 24.19 10.67 15.62
N ARG A 37 24.47 11.68 14.81
CA ARG A 37 23.42 12.44 14.08
C ARG A 37 22.87 11.72 12.84
N ALA A 38 23.61 10.73 12.32
CA ALA A 38 23.18 9.99 11.13
C ALA A 38 22.02 9.00 11.40
N PHE A 39 21.69 8.73 12.65
CA PHE A 39 20.58 7.87 13.07
C PHE A 39 19.36 8.64 13.60
N ALA A 40 19.39 9.98 13.59
CA ALA A 40 18.22 10.75 13.95
C ALA A 40 17.23 10.72 12.79
N GLU A 41 16.05 10.18 13.01
CA GLU A 41 14.91 10.28 12.11
C GLU A 41 14.69 11.76 11.77
N PRO A 42 14.74 12.17 10.47
CA PRO A 42 14.83 13.58 10.10
C PRO A 42 13.62 14.41 10.50
N TYR A 43 12.47 13.80 10.81
CA TYR A 43 11.23 14.54 11.02
C TYR A 43 10.47 14.17 12.29
N GLY A 44 10.72 13.04 12.93
CA GLY A 44 10.03 12.61 14.16
C GLY A 44 8.51 12.43 14.02
N PHE A 45 8.00 12.29 12.80
CA PHE A 45 6.59 12.08 12.54
C PHE A 45 6.28 10.59 12.40
N GLY A 46 5.14 10.20 12.99
CA GLY A 46 4.68 8.83 12.95
C GLY A 46 5.36 7.92 13.96
N SER A 47 4.82 6.74 14.10
CA SER A 47 5.37 5.64 14.88
C SER A 47 5.44 4.39 14.03
N THR A 48 6.33 3.47 14.38
CA THR A 48 6.33 2.15 13.75
C THR A 48 5.00 1.46 14.08
N PRO A 49 4.24 1.00 13.07
CA PRO A 49 2.97 0.34 13.32
C PRO A 49 3.18 -0.96 14.10
N THR A 50 2.22 -1.29 14.96
CA THR A 50 2.17 -2.60 15.61
C THR A 50 1.81 -3.69 14.60
N ASP A 51 2.09 -4.95 14.91
CA ASP A 51 1.73 -6.07 14.04
C ASP A 51 0.22 -6.13 13.76
N ASP A 52 -0.62 -5.78 14.73
CA ASP A 52 -2.09 -5.70 14.57
C ASP A 52 -2.51 -4.58 13.63
N GLU A 53 -1.89 -3.41 13.73
CA GLU A 53 -2.14 -2.31 12.80
C GLU A 53 -1.68 -2.69 11.39
N PHE A 54 -0.49 -3.27 11.26
CA PHE A 54 0.03 -3.73 9.97
C PHE A 54 -0.88 -4.78 9.33
N ALA A 55 -1.40 -5.76 10.09
CA ALA A 55 -2.32 -6.77 9.60
C ALA A 55 -3.63 -6.18 9.04
N ARG A 56 -4.09 -5.04 9.59
CA ARG A 56 -5.29 -4.34 9.07
C ARG A 56 -5.05 -3.63 7.74
N PHE A 57 -3.81 -3.32 7.39
CA PHE A 57 -3.46 -2.67 6.12
C PHE A 57 -3.18 -3.63 4.98
N VAL A 58 -3.03 -4.93 5.25
CA VAL A 58 -2.78 -5.92 4.20
C VAL A 58 -4.04 -6.12 3.38
N SER A 59 -3.99 -5.70 2.12
CA SER A 59 -5.06 -6.01 1.15
C SER A 59 -4.96 -7.46 0.70
N PRO A 60 -6.09 -8.15 0.50
CA PRO A 60 -6.10 -9.48 -0.07
C PRO A 60 -5.43 -9.51 -1.44
N LEU A 61 -4.66 -10.55 -1.68
CA LEU A 61 -4.04 -10.78 -2.97
C LEU A 61 -5.03 -11.42 -3.96
N PRO A 62 -4.78 -11.33 -5.27
CA PRO A 62 -5.63 -11.96 -6.28
C PRO A 62 -5.85 -13.47 -6.09
N ASP A 63 -4.88 -14.16 -5.50
CA ASP A 63 -4.90 -15.59 -5.19
C ASP A 63 -5.64 -15.94 -3.89
N GLY A 64 -6.19 -14.94 -3.19
CA GLY A 64 -6.95 -15.12 -1.95
C GLY A 64 -6.14 -15.07 -0.66
N ARG A 65 -4.82 -14.96 -0.71
CA ARG A 65 -4.03 -14.72 0.49
C ARG A 65 -4.43 -13.40 1.14
N GLY A 66 -4.59 -13.39 2.46
CA GLY A 66 -5.05 -12.23 3.21
C GLY A 66 -6.57 -12.05 3.26
N LEU A 67 -7.36 -12.91 2.62
CA LEU A 67 -8.81 -12.89 2.76
C LEU A 67 -9.23 -13.25 4.19
N PRO A 68 -10.16 -12.48 4.80
CA PRO A 68 -10.68 -12.81 6.12
C PRO A 68 -11.51 -14.10 6.11
N ALA A 69 -11.68 -14.70 7.25
CA ALA A 69 -12.68 -15.76 7.41
C ALA A 69 -14.08 -15.17 7.28
N GLY A 70 -14.99 -15.91 6.63
CA GLY A 70 -16.37 -15.52 6.41
C GLY A 70 -16.94 -16.15 5.14
N SER A 71 -18.26 -16.01 4.99
CA SER A 71 -19.01 -16.46 3.81
C SER A 71 -20.31 -15.69 3.68
N GLY A 72 -20.85 -15.60 2.45
CA GLY A 72 -22.15 -14.98 2.22
C GLY A 72 -22.76 -15.39 0.88
N SER A 73 -24.08 -15.46 0.84
CA SER A 73 -24.86 -15.80 -0.34
C SER A 73 -25.30 -14.54 -1.11
N VAL A 74 -25.69 -14.74 -2.35
CA VAL A 74 -26.30 -13.69 -3.20
C VAL A 74 -27.57 -13.12 -2.56
N LEU A 75 -28.40 -13.99 -1.95
CA LEU A 75 -29.66 -13.57 -1.34
C LEU A 75 -29.46 -12.67 -0.12
N GLU A 76 -28.53 -13.03 0.75
CA GLU A 76 -28.15 -12.18 1.89
C GLU A 76 -27.58 -10.83 1.41
N GLY A 77 -26.71 -10.87 0.40
CA GLY A 77 -26.13 -9.69 -0.20
C GLY A 77 -27.17 -8.75 -0.83
N ARG A 78 -28.22 -9.30 -1.42
CA ARG A 78 -29.37 -8.51 -1.92
C ARG A 78 -30.01 -7.69 -0.80
N SER A 79 -30.35 -8.34 0.30
CA SER A 79 -30.99 -7.67 1.44
C SER A 79 -30.12 -6.56 2.03
N ILE A 80 -28.82 -6.82 2.15
CA ILE A 80 -27.87 -5.81 2.68
C ILE A 80 -27.71 -4.65 1.68
N TYR A 81 -27.63 -4.95 0.38
CA TYR A 81 -27.51 -3.93 -0.68
C TYR A 81 -28.70 -2.99 -0.69
N GLU A 82 -29.92 -3.51 -0.65
CA GLU A 82 -31.16 -2.73 -0.61
C GLU A 82 -31.20 -1.77 0.57
N GLN A 83 -30.71 -2.19 1.74
CA GLN A 83 -30.73 -1.40 2.97
C GLN A 83 -29.61 -0.35 3.06
N GLN A 84 -28.41 -0.65 2.54
CA GLN A 84 -27.22 0.13 2.86
C GLN A 84 -26.53 0.76 1.62
N CYS A 85 -26.83 0.28 0.42
CA CYS A 85 -26.10 0.65 -0.79
C CYS A 85 -26.97 1.30 -1.87
N ALA A 86 -28.22 0.84 -1.99
CA ALA A 86 -29.11 1.23 -3.08
C ALA A 86 -29.41 2.74 -3.13
N SER A 87 -29.48 3.41 -1.97
CA SER A 87 -29.72 4.85 -1.90
C SER A 87 -28.68 5.69 -2.65
N CYS A 88 -27.43 5.20 -2.73
CA CYS A 88 -26.34 5.89 -3.45
C CYS A 88 -26.06 5.26 -4.81
N HIS A 89 -26.01 3.92 -4.89
CA HIS A 89 -25.62 3.21 -6.12
C HIS A 89 -26.78 2.82 -7.02
N GLY A 90 -28.03 3.17 -6.62
CA GLY A 90 -29.26 2.85 -7.34
C GLY A 90 -29.74 1.42 -7.11
N GLU A 91 -31.05 1.18 -7.15
CA GLU A 91 -31.68 -0.12 -6.95
C GLU A 91 -31.18 -1.21 -7.94
N ASN A 92 -30.79 -0.78 -9.12
CA ASN A 92 -30.27 -1.65 -10.18
C ASN A 92 -28.76 -1.50 -10.39
N LEU A 93 -28.01 -1.02 -9.40
CA LEU A 93 -26.57 -0.80 -9.44
C LEU A 93 -26.14 0.16 -10.58
N GLN A 94 -27.09 0.93 -11.11
CA GLN A 94 -26.89 1.86 -12.23
C GLN A 94 -26.19 3.16 -11.85
N GLY A 95 -25.96 3.38 -10.56
CA GLY A 95 -25.44 4.63 -10.02
C GLY A 95 -26.54 5.60 -9.59
N GLY A 96 -26.13 6.64 -8.92
CA GLY A 96 -26.95 7.73 -8.38
C GLY A 96 -26.03 8.83 -7.87
N THR A 97 -26.06 9.12 -6.58
CA THR A 97 -25.04 9.96 -5.93
C THR A 97 -23.70 9.23 -5.81
N GLY A 98 -23.72 7.89 -5.74
CA GLY A 98 -22.55 7.03 -5.87
C GLY A 98 -22.38 6.49 -7.29
N ASP A 99 -21.17 6.02 -7.57
CA ASP A 99 -20.84 5.52 -8.91
C ASP A 99 -21.66 4.28 -9.29
N ARG A 100 -21.86 4.11 -10.58
CA ARG A 100 -22.38 2.90 -11.19
C ARG A 100 -21.49 1.69 -10.89
N LEU A 101 -22.07 0.56 -10.49
CA LEU A 101 -21.32 -0.65 -10.14
C LEU A 101 -21.27 -1.69 -11.26
N ILE A 102 -22.27 -1.72 -12.15
CA ILE A 102 -22.37 -2.69 -13.25
C ILE A 102 -22.59 -2.02 -14.61
N GLY A 103 -22.42 -2.76 -15.68
CA GLY A 103 -22.50 -2.28 -17.06
C GLY A 103 -21.15 -1.86 -17.62
N GLY A 104 -21.13 -1.47 -18.89
CA GLY A 104 -19.93 -1.00 -19.58
C GLY A 104 -19.05 -2.08 -20.17
N ARG A 105 -19.48 -3.34 -20.25
CA ARG A 105 -18.74 -4.39 -21.00
C ARG A 105 -18.49 -3.94 -22.43
N GLY A 106 -17.26 -4.16 -22.91
CA GLY A 106 -16.86 -3.79 -24.27
C GLY A 106 -16.60 -2.30 -24.50
N THR A 107 -16.79 -1.44 -23.48
CA THR A 107 -16.55 0.00 -23.62
C THR A 107 -15.11 0.43 -23.38
N LEU A 108 -14.27 -0.46 -22.80
CA LEU A 108 -12.88 -0.14 -22.50
C LEU A 108 -12.02 0.02 -23.74
N VAL A 109 -12.37 -0.67 -24.82
CA VAL A 109 -11.76 -0.54 -26.13
C VAL A 109 -12.79 0.11 -27.03
N ASN A 110 -12.60 1.37 -27.38
CA ASN A 110 -13.43 2.05 -28.36
C ASN A 110 -12.56 3.03 -29.16
N ASP A 111 -12.89 3.18 -30.42
CA ASP A 111 -12.15 4.03 -31.35
C ASP A 111 -12.66 5.49 -31.35
N ASP A 112 -13.68 5.81 -30.58
CA ASP A 112 -14.23 7.16 -30.47
C ASP A 112 -13.62 7.90 -29.28
N PRO A 113 -12.69 8.85 -29.48
CA PRO A 113 -12.04 9.59 -28.41
C PRO A 113 -13.00 10.47 -27.59
N LYS A 114 -14.23 10.68 -28.07
CA LYS A 114 -15.28 11.45 -27.38
C LYS A 114 -16.09 10.60 -26.41
N LYS A 115 -15.99 9.28 -26.48
CA LYS A 115 -16.67 8.35 -25.59
C LYS A 115 -15.72 7.86 -24.52
N ALA A 116 -15.87 8.38 -23.31
CA ALA A 116 -15.13 7.83 -22.17
C ALA A 116 -15.58 6.38 -21.89
N PRO A 117 -14.64 5.46 -21.59
CA PRO A 117 -14.99 4.09 -21.21
C PRO A 117 -15.78 4.07 -19.90
N VAL A 118 -16.78 3.22 -19.81
CA VAL A 118 -17.56 3.02 -18.59
C VAL A 118 -16.86 2.00 -17.72
N LYS A 119 -16.15 2.48 -16.69
CA LYS A 119 -15.38 1.66 -15.78
C LYS A 119 -16.22 1.27 -14.57
N THR A 120 -16.52 -0.01 -14.42
CA THR A 120 -17.32 -0.58 -13.33
C THR A 120 -16.65 -1.83 -12.76
N VAL A 121 -17.24 -2.42 -11.73
CA VAL A 121 -16.83 -3.75 -11.25
C VAL A 121 -16.92 -4.77 -12.39
N GLU A 122 -17.96 -4.68 -13.22
CA GLU A 122 -18.19 -5.63 -14.31
C GLU A 122 -17.22 -5.44 -15.49
N SER A 123 -16.93 -4.21 -15.88
CA SER A 123 -16.18 -3.93 -17.10
C SER A 123 -14.68 -3.75 -16.90
N TYR A 124 -14.26 -3.29 -15.71
CA TYR A 124 -12.88 -2.80 -15.50
C TYR A 124 -12.09 -3.59 -14.49
N TRP A 125 -12.70 -4.02 -13.36
CA TRP A 125 -11.95 -4.62 -12.26
C TRP A 125 -11.42 -6.01 -12.61
N PRO A 126 -10.11 -6.27 -12.40
CA PRO A 126 -9.50 -7.53 -12.82
C PRO A 126 -9.68 -8.67 -11.83
N TYR A 127 -9.96 -8.37 -10.55
CA TYR A 127 -10.04 -9.37 -9.48
C TYR A 127 -11.23 -9.12 -8.56
N ALA A 128 -11.96 -10.18 -8.24
CA ALA A 128 -13.07 -10.11 -7.30
C ALA A 128 -12.61 -9.84 -5.85
N THR A 129 -11.37 -10.24 -5.51
CA THR A 129 -10.76 -9.92 -4.21
C THR A 129 -10.58 -8.42 -3.98
N THR A 130 -10.35 -7.65 -5.04
CA THR A 130 -10.29 -6.19 -4.98
C THR A 130 -11.65 -5.58 -4.63
N LEU A 131 -12.75 -6.13 -5.16
CA LEU A 131 -14.10 -5.69 -4.80
C LEU A 131 -14.37 -5.91 -3.31
N LEU A 132 -14.08 -7.10 -2.81
CA LEU A 132 -14.25 -7.41 -1.39
C LEU A 132 -13.47 -6.44 -0.51
N ASP A 133 -12.20 -6.21 -0.83
CA ASP A 133 -11.32 -5.32 -0.04
C ASP A 133 -11.85 -3.88 -0.04
N TYR A 134 -12.29 -3.38 -1.18
CA TYR A 134 -12.84 -2.04 -1.30
C TYR A 134 -14.13 -1.87 -0.50
N VAL A 135 -15.08 -2.80 -0.63
CA VAL A 135 -16.31 -2.78 0.15
C VAL A 135 -16.02 -2.81 1.63
N LYS A 136 -15.14 -3.70 2.08
CA LYS A 136 -14.77 -3.83 3.50
C LYS A 136 -14.16 -2.56 4.08
N ARG A 137 -13.30 -1.87 3.34
CA ARG A 137 -12.54 -0.72 3.84
C ARG A 137 -13.24 0.61 3.68
N ALA A 138 -14.00 0.77 2.60
CA ALA A 138 -14.48 2.07 2.16
C ALA A 138 -16.01 2.20 2.18
N MET A 139 -16.75 1.11 2.28
CA MET A 139 -18.21 1.11 2.20
C MET A 139 -18.89 0.54 3.45
N PRO A 140 -20.10 1.02 3.82
CA PRO A 140 -20.78 2.22 3.28
C PRO A 140 -19.97 3.49 3.53
N LEU A 141 -20.02 4.46 2.61
CA LEU A 141 -19.23 5.70 2.72
C LEU A 141 -19.49 6.48 4.03
N THR A 142 -20.69 6.37 4.57
CA THR A 142 -21.10 7.01 5.85
C THR A 142 -20.59 6.27 7.09
N ALA A 143 -20.18 5.00 6.94
CA ALA A 143 -19.68 4.15 8.03
C ALA A 143 -18.65 3.13 7.49
N PRO A 144 -17.47 3.58 7.01
CA PRO A 144 -16.46 2.67 6.47
C PRO A 144 -16.00 1.64 7.50
N GLY A 145 -15.87 0.38 7.08
CA GLY A 145 -15.42 -0.71 7.94
C GLY A 145 -16.45 -1.25 8.94
N SER A 146 -17.72 -0.80 8.88
CA SER A 146 -18.78 -1.26 9.78
C SER A 146 -19.33 -2.66 9.44
N LEU A 147 -19.15 -3.11 8.20
CA LEU A 147 -19.66 -4.39 7.76
C LEU A 147 -18.83 -5.55 8.34
N THR A 148 -19.51 -6.60 8.75
CA THR A 148 -18.89 -7.88 9.10
C THR A 148 -18.29 -8.57 7.87
N ASN A 149 -17.40 -9.53 8.08
CA ASN A 149 -16.82 -10.27 6.97
C ASN A 149 -17.87 -11.00 6.13
N ASP A 150 -18.88 -11.60 6.79
CA ASP A 150 -19.95 -12.32 6.11
C ASP A 150 -20.80 -11.39 5.25
N GLU A 151 -21.16 -10.21 5.76
CA GLU A 151 -21.87 -9.19 4.99
C GLU A 151 -21.06 -8.71 3.77
N VAL A 152 -19.76 -8.55 3.92
CA VAL A 152 -18.89 -8.16 2.79
C VAL A 152 -18.83 -9.26 1.73
N TYR A 153 -18.74 -10.54 2.13
CA TYR A 153 -18.82 -11.66 1.19
C TYR A 153 -20.18 -11.71 0.50
N ALA A 154 -21.27 -11.54 1.23
CA ALA A 154 -22.62 -11.51 0.69
C ALA A 154 -22.82 -10.39 -0.33
N LEU A 155 -22.43 -9.18 0.00
CA LEU A 155 -22.47 -8.02 -0.91
C LEU A 155 -21.64 -8.27 -2.16
N THR A 156 -20.45 -8.83 -2.00
CA THR A 156 -19.57 -9.19 -3.13
C THR A 156 -20.26 -10.19 -4.05
N ALA A 157 -20.88 -11.26 -3.47
CA ALA A 157 -21.64 -12.24 -4.24
C ALA A 157 -22.80 -11.59 -5.01
N TYR A 158 -23.57 -10.72 -4.36
CA TYR A 158 -24.71 -10.05 -4.99
C TYR A 158 -24.28 -9.12 -6.13
N ILE A 159 -23.26 -8.28 -5.95
CA ILE A 159 -22.76 -7.39 -7.00
C ILE A 159 -22.27 -8.19 -8.22
N LEU A 160 -21.53 -9.26 -7.98
CA LEU A 160 -21.04 -10.15 -9.04
C LEU A 160 -22.17 -10.89 -9.76
N PHE A 161 -23.22 -11.32 -9.04
CA PHE A 161 -24.42 -11.91 -9.63
C PHE A 161 -25.15 -10.89 -10.54
N ARG A 162 -25.36 -9.67 -10.04
CA ARG A 162 -26.01 -8.61 -10.80
C ARG A 162 -25.21 -8.20 -12.05
N ALA A 163 -23.90 -8.38 -12.01
CA ALA A 163 -22.99 -8.23 -13.15
C ALA A 163 -22.97 -9.47 -14.08
N SER A 164 -23.78 -10.49 -13.83
CA SER A 164 -23.79 -11.76 -14.57
C SER A 164 -22.42 -12.45 -14.65
N ILE A 165 -21.64 -12.36 -13.56
CA ILE A 165 -20.32 -13.00 -13.43
C ILE A 165 -20.45 -14.32 -12.68
N VAL A 166 -21.35 -14.42 -11.70
CA VAL A 166 -21.64 -15.62 -10.94
C VAL A 166 -23.14 -15.92 -10.95
N SER A 167 -23.53 -17.15 -10.59
CA SER A 167 -24.94 -17.59 -10.51
C SER A 167 -25.59 -17.16 -9.19
N GLU A 168 -26.93 -17.21 -9.13
CA GLU A 168 -27.71 -16.77 -7.96
C GLU A 168 -27.52 -17.67 -6.74
N ASP A 169 -27.19 -18.95 -6.94
CA ASP A 169 -26.91 -19.92 -5.90
C ASP A 169 -25.49 -19.86 -5.32
N THR A 170 -24.69 -18.91 -5.80
CA THR A 170 -23.29 -18.76 -5.38
C THR A 170 -23.19 -18.38 -3.91
N ILE A 171 -22.37 -19.14 -3.18
CA ILE A 171 -21.89 -18.79 -1.84
C ILE A 171 -20.43 -18.34 -1.97
N MET A 172 -20.19 -17.10 -1.62
CA MET A 172 -18.87 -16.51 -1.68
C MET A 172 -18.13 -16.68 -0.35
N ASN A 173 -16.86 -17.09 -0.41
CA ASN A 173 -15.98 -17.25 0.74
C ASN A 173 -14.51 -17.14 0.30
N ARG A 174 -13.57 -17.33 1.25
CA ARG A 174 -12.12 -17.26 0.97
C ARG A 174 -11.61 -18.26 -0.07
N VAL A 175 -12.36 -19.33 -0.35
CA VAL A 175 -11.99 -20.36 -1.33
C VAL A 175 -12.59 -20.06 -2.70
N THR A 176 -13.86 -19.67 -2.75
CA THR A 176 -14.60 -19.43 -4.00
C THR A 176 -14.29 -18.08 -4.63
N LEU A 177 -14.05 -17.03 -3.83
CA LEU A 177 -13.82 -15.68 -4.33
C LEU A 177 -12.60 -15.56 -5.27
N PRO A 178 -11.42 -16.12 -4.98
CA PRO A 178 -10.27 -16.05 -5.89
C PRO A 178 -10.47 -16.77 -7.22
N GLN A 179 -11.43 -17.68 -7.28
CA GLN A 179 -11.75 -18.48 -8.47
C GLN A 179 -12.66 -17.75 -9.45
N VAL A 180 -13.22 -16.59 -9.07
CA VAL A 180 -14.10 -15.81 -9.94
C VAL A 180 -13.33 -15.29 -11.14
N ALA A 181 -13.79 -15.67 -12.34
CA ALA A 181 -13.23 -15.20 -13.60
C ALA A 181 -13.82 -13.83 -13.96
N MET A 182 -13.12 -12.76 -13.57
CA MET A 182 -13.53 -11.40 -13.90
C MET A 182 -13.36 -11.13 -15.40
N PRO A 183 -14.30 -10.42 -16.04
CA PRO A 183 -14.27 -10.19 -17.50
C PRO A 183 -13.02 -9.44 -17.99
N ASN A 184 -12.46 -8.56 -17.17
CA ASN A 184 -11.26 -7.77 -17.51
C ASN A 184 -9.97 -8.27 -16.86
N ARG A 185 -9.92 -9.55 -16.47
CA ARG A 185 -8.77 -10.12 -15.78
C ARG A 185 -7.45 -9.92 -16.55
N GLU A 186 -7.49 -10.10 -17.85
CA GLU A 186 -6.34 -10.01 -18.75
C GLU A 186 -6.22 -8.64 -19.45
N GLY A 187 -7.07 -7.68 -19.09
CA GLY A 187 -7.12 -6.37 -19.75
C GLY A 187 -6.03 -5.38 -19.29
N PHE A 188 -5.29 -5.72 -18.24
CA PHE A 188 -4.20 -4.89 -17.74
C PHE A 188 -2.86 -5.34 -18.33
N VAL A 189 -2.20 -4.44 -19.02
CA VAL A 189 -0.88 -4.66 -19.58
C VAL A 189 0.19 -3.97 -18.75
N PRO A 190 1.42 -4.52 -18.71
CA PRO A 190 2.53 -3.87 -18.02
C PRO A 190 2.79 -2.47 -18.59
N ASP A 191 3.01 -1.50 -17.73
CA ASP A 191 3.43 -0.17 -18.15
C ASP A 191 4.83 -0.25 -18.76
N ARG A 192 4.93 0.05 -20.06
CA ARG A 192 6.18 0.02 -20.82
C ARG A 192 6.99 1.30 -20.70
N ARG A 193 6.52 2.29 -19.97
CA ARG A 193 7.31 3.51 -19.75
C ARG A 193 8.58 3.15 -18.99
N PRO A 194 9.76 3.55 -19.48
CA PRO A 194 10.98 3.34 -18.73
C PRO A 194 10.86 4.12 -17.43
N ASP A 195 10.94 3.44 -16.28
CA ASP A 195 11.04 4.09 -14.99
C ASP A 195 12.26 5.02 -15.05
N ARG A 196 12.06 6.32 -14.96
CA ARG A 196 13.15 7.30 -14.94
C ARG A 196 14.04 7.16 -13.69
N PHE A 197 13.59 6.39 -12.71
CA PHE A 197 14.35 6.05 -11.52
C PHE A 197 14.59 4.55 -11.51
N PRO A 198 15.86 4.09 -11.47
CA PRO A 198 16.13 2.69 -11.25
C PRO A 198 15.45 2.27 -9.94
N ARG A 199 14.53 1.32 -10.01
CA ARG A 199 14.00 0.72 -8.79
C ARG A 199 15.19 0.16 -8.03
N PRO A 200 15.39 0.51 -6.74
CA PRO A 200 16.36 -0.21 -5.95
C PRO A 200 16.02 -1.69 -6.09
N SER A 201 17.03 -2.50 -6.42
CA SER A 201 16.85 -3.94 -6.53
C SER A 201 16.16 -4.41 -5.25
N ARG A 202 14.92 -4.88 -5.37
CA ARG A 202 14.25 -5.52 -4.24
C ARG A 202 15.10 -6.72 -3.91
N THR A 203 15.92 -6.61 -2.88
CA THR A 203 16.41 -7.80 -2.18
C THR A 203 15.17 -8.65 -1.91
N PRO A 204 15.17 -9.95 -2.28
CA PRO A 204 14.05 -10.81 -1.95
C PRO A 204 13.80 -10.64 -0.46
N HIS A 205 12.67 -10.06 -0.08
CA HIS A 205 12.24 -10.09 1.31
C HIS A 205 12.29 -11.55 1.72
N GLN A 206 13.13 -11.87 2.68
CA GLN A 206 13.10 -13.14 3.37
C GLN A 206 11.64 -13.43 3.66
N THR A 207 11.17 -14.53 3.12
CA THR A 207 9.84 -15.07 3.37
C THR A 207 9.70 -15.14 4.89
N LEU A 208 8.96 -14.20 5.48
CA LEU A 208 8.57 -14.30 6.88
C LEU A 208 7.81 -15.62 6.97
N ALA A 209 8.47 -16.61 7.53
CA ALA A 209 7.85 -17.89 7.84
C ALA A 209 6.69 -17.60 8.79
N ILE A 210 5.46 -17.73 8.27
CA ILE A 210 4.26 -17.68 9.08
C ILE A 210 4.36 -18.87 10.01
N ALA A 211 4.54 -18.61 11.31
CA ALA A 211 4.51 -19.63 12.33
C ALA A 211 3.19 -20.43 12.22
N PRO A 212 3.22 -21.76 12.34
CA PRO A 212 2.01 -22.56 12.28
C PRO A 212 1.08 -22.15 13.42
N ALA A 213 -0.22 -21.98 13.07
CA ALA A 213 -1.24 -21.71 14.06
C ALA A 213 -1.22 -22.77 15.17
N VAL A 214 -1.05 -22.32 16.39
CA VAL A 214 -1.19 -23.15 17.60
C VAL A 214 -2.64 -23.66 17.62
N LYS A 215 -2.80 -24.98 17.80
CA LYS A 215 -4.08 -25.66 17.89
C LYS A 215 -4.85 -25.24 19.13
#